data_11f5700c9d1d27096b99e52aafc3ae04
#
_entry.id   11f5700c9d1d27096b99e52aafc3ae04
#
_cell.length_a   1.000
_cell.length_b   1.000
_cell.length_c   1.000
_cell.angle_alpha   90.00
_cell.angle_beta   90.00
_cell.angle_gamma   90.00
#
_symmetry.space_group_name_H-M   'P 1'
#
loop_
_entity.id
_entity.type
_entity.pdbx_description
1 polymer ?
#
loop_
_entity_poly.entity_id
_entity_poly.type
_entity_poly.pdbx_seq_one_letter_code
_entity_poly.pdbx_strand_id
1 'polypeptide(L)'
;MSSPKFIATCWTSAGNVAPLDASEVSPHSAFERLEAIAATGWSGFGFAHDDLRRIEETVGFKAVYDRAQELGLHHIEVELATNWWLPEDSGWRETWDLLIRAATQMNAKMIKIGTAFGEPVEDFSHMVGPFRRLAEEAAEIGTKVALEPLPFSLIGSMPQGADLVTAVNHPAAGLLVDYWHIFRANTSLQELEQRVPVEQIFGIELNDALDEIVGTLFEDTRDNRKLLGEGDQDVVGFITTIQRMGYTGDWGVEILSAEQRAKPLLQGLQDAIDSAKRVFELAAK
;
A
#
# COMPACT_ATOMS: atom_id res chain seq x y z
N MET A 1 22.19 6.43 11.14
CA MET A 1 20.80 6.04 10.92
C MET A 1 20.78 4.53 10.74
N SER A 2 19.73 3.81 11.20
CA SER A 2 19.57 2.39 10.89
C SER A 2 19.34 2.23 9.38
N SER A 3 19.75 1.10 8.81
CA SER A 3 19.45 0.79 7.40
C SER A 3 17.94 0.79 7.17
N PRO A 4 17.46 1.28 6.01
CA PRO A 4 16.03 1.27 5.69
C PRO A 4 15.51 -0.17 5.65
N LYS A 5 14.29 -0.37 6.12
CA LYS A 5 13.58 -1.64 6.03
C LYS A 5 12.57 -1.56 4.90
N PHE A 6 12.53 -2.56 4.04
CA PHE A 6 11.66 -2.61 2.89
C PHE A 6 10.56 -3.66 3.05
N ILE A 7 9.36 -3.30 2.61
CA ILE A 7 8.16 -4.14 2.61
C ILE A 7 7.80 -4.48 1.17
N ALA A 8 7.70 -5.76 0.84
CA ALA A 8 7.13 -6.20 -0.41
C ALA A 8 5.60 -6.07 -0.30
N THR A 9 5.03 -4.99 -0.85
CA THR A 9 3.59 -4.79 -0.80
C THR A 9 2.86 -5.91 -1.56
N CYS A 10 1.55 -5.97 -1.45
CA CYS A 10 0.77 -7.08 -1.95
C CYS A 10 1.11 -7.41 -3.41
N TRP A 11 1.05 -6.42 -4.31
CA TRP A 11 1.24 -6.64 -5.74
C TRP A 11 2.68 -6.94 -6.16
N THR A 12 3.67 -6.49 -5.40
CA THR A 12 5.09 -6.78 -5.68
C THR A 12 5.42 -8.26 -5.49
N SER A 13 4.66 -8.97 -4.64
CA SER A 13 4.84 -10.40 -4.38
C SER A 13 3.72 -11.29 -4.94
N ALA A 14 2.69 -10.71 -5.57
CA ALA A 14 1.51 -11.45 -6.02
C ALA A 14 1.78 -12.41 -7.20
N GLY A 15 2.88 -12.22 -7.95
CA GLY A 15 3.15 -12.97 -9.18
C GLY A 15 2.32 -12.45 -10.35
N ASN A 16 2.01 -13.31 -11.31
CA ASN A 16 1.31 -12.89 -12.54
C ASN A 16 -0.20 -12.71 -12.33
N VAL A 17 -0.54 -11.72 -11.53
CA VAL A 17 -1.92 -11.25 -11.25
C VAL A 17 -1.89 -9.75 -10.96
N ALA A 18 -2.99 -9.06 -11.22
CA ALA A 18 -3.08 -7.60 -11.08
C ALA A 18 -4.49 -7.18 -10.62
N PRO A 19 -4.65 -5.94 -10.10
CA PRO A 19 -5.94 -5.39 -9.73
C PRO A 19 -6.97 -5.50 -10.87
N LEU A 20 -8.19 -5.91 -10.52
CA LEU A 20 -9.32 -6.12 -11.43
C LEU A 20 -9.12 -7.23 -12.49
N ASP A 21 -8.18 -8.14 -12.29
CA ASP A 21 -8.18 -9.40 -13.01
C ASP A 21 -9.44 -10.22 -12.64
N ALA A 22 -9.83 -11.19 -13.48
CA ALA A 22 -10.98 -12.07 -13.21
C ALA A 22 -10.84 -12.84 -11.88
N SER A 23 -9.62 -13.02 -11.40
CA SER A 23 -9.26 -13.47 -10.06
C SER A 23 -7.99 -12.74 -9.64
N GLU A 24 -8.03 -12.11 -8.49
CA GLU A 24 -6.88 -11.44 -7.89
C GLU A 24 -6.06 -12.36 -6.98
N VAL A 25 -6.42 -13.64 -6.93
CA VAL A 25 -5.71 -14.65 -6.13
C VAL A 25 -4.37 -14.96 -6.78
N SER A 26 -3.29 -14.79 -6.00
CA SER A 26 -1.93 -15.12 -6.44
C SER A 26 -1.81 -16.58 -6.92
N PRO A 27 -1.10 -16.87 -8.02
CA PRO A 27 -0.77 -18.23 -8.43
C PRO A 27 0.18 -18.93 -7.44
N HIS A 28 0.84 -18.18 -6.56
CA HIS A 28 1.73 -18.70 -5.52
C HIS A 28 0.97 -18.84 -4.19
N SER A 29 1.29 -19.87 -3.41
CA SER A 29 0.77 -20.00 -2.05
C SER A 29 1.35 -18.91 -1.12
N ALA A 30 0.66 -18.63 -0.02
CA ALA A 30 1.16 -17.68 0.97
C ALA A 30 2.57 -18.06 1.48
N PHE A 31 2.83 -19.34 1.71
CA PHE A 31 4.14 -19.80 2.19
C PHE A 31 5.26 -19.64 1.14
N GLU A 32 5.00 -19.96 -0.13
CA GLU A 32 5.97 -19.71 -1.21
C GLU A 32 6.30 -18.20 -1.32
N ARG A 33 5.29 -17.33 -1.18
CA ARG A 33 5.52 -15.87 -1.17
C ARG A 33 6.38 -15.46 0.02
N LEU A 34 6.05 -15.89 1.24
CA LEU A 34 6.83 -15.56 2.44
C LEU A 34 8.28 -16.03 2.34
N GLU A 35 8.51 -17.23 1.83
CA GLU A 35 9.86 -17.79 1.64
C GLU A 35 10.66 -16.98 0.63
N ALA A 36 10.06 -16.62 -0.50
CA ALA A 36 10.70 -15.78 -1.51
C ALA A 36 11.00 -14.36 -1.01
N ILE A 37 10.08 -13.76 -0.28
CA ILE A 37 10.22 -12.44 0.37
C ILE A 37 11.41 -12.46 1.36
N ALA A 38 11.44 -13.45 2.25
CA ALA A 38 12.51 -13.58 3.22
C ALA A 38 13.87 -13.86 2.56
N ALA A 39 13.92 -14.76 1.56
CA ALA A 39 15.14 -15.12 0.84
C ALA A 39 15.78 -13.94 0.08
N THR A 40 14.99 -12.94 -0.32
CA THR A 40 15.46 -11.73 -1.00
C THR A 40 15.73 -10.54 -0.07
N GLY A 41 15.50 -10.71 1.25
CA GLY A 41 15.94 -9.77 2.28
C GLY A 41 14.96 -8.63 2.58
N TRP A 42 13.68 -8.82 2.30
CA TRP A 42 12.61 -7.93 2.76
C TRP A 42 12.36 -8.08 4.26
N SER A 43 11.75 -7.07 4.88
CA SER A 43 11.42 -7.04 6.30
C SER A 43 9.94 -7.28 6.60
N GLY A 44 9.11 -7.28 5.55
CA GLY A 44 7.67 -7.44 5.68
C GLY A 44 6.98 -7.62 4.35
N PHE A 45 5.67 -7.74 4.40
CA PHE A 45 4.83 -8.04 3.24
C PHE A 45 3.41 -7.53 3.39
N GLY A 46 2.66 -7.51 2.26
CA GLY A 46 1.23 -7.28 2.20
C GLY A 46 0.47 -8.41 1.52
N PHE A 47 -0.83 -8.55 1.84
CA PHE A 47 -1.77 -9.44 1.14
C PHE A 47 -3.08 -8.72 0.82
N ALA A 48 -3.58 -8.93 -0.41
CA ALA A 48 -4.89 -8.45 -0.83
C ALA A 48 -6.03 -9.34 -0.32
N HIS A 49 -7.24 -8.79 -0.28
CA HIS A 49 -8.44 -9.44 0.25
C HIS A 49 -8.75 -10.80 -0.39
N ASP A 50 -8.49 -11.01 -1.68
CA ASP A 50 -8.74 -12.30 -2.33
C ASP A 50 -7.74 -13.38 -1.87
N ASP A 51 -6.46 -13.01 -1.72
CA ASP A 51 -5.47 -13.89 -1.10
C ASP A 51 -5.81 -14.18 0.36
N LEU A 52 -6.27 -13.18 1.11
CA LEU A 52 -6.67 -13.34 2.50
C LEU A 52 -7.87 -14.28 2.65
N ARG A 53 -8.85 -14.20 1.75
CA ARG A 53 -9.99 -15.14 1.73
C ARG A 53 -9.49 -16.57 1.49
N ARG A 54 -8.62 -16.76 0.51
CA ARG A 54 -8.00 -18.07 0.25
C ARG A 54 -7.18 -18.59 1.43
N ILE A 55 -6.41 -17.71 2.10
CA ILE A 55 -5.64 -18.07 3.31
C ILE A 55 -6.58 -18.52 4.42
N GLU A 56 -7.67 -17.78 4.69
CA GLU A 56 -8.66 -18.14 5.73
C GLU A 56 -9.29 -19.51 5.47
N GLU A 57 -9.62 -19.80 4.22
CA GLU A 57 -10.25 -21.07 3.80
C GLU A 57 -9.29 -22.26 3.76
N THR A 58 -7.98 -22.04 3.77
CA THR A 58 -6.99 -23.11 3.60
C THR A 58 -6.11 -23.27 4.83
N VAL A 59 -5.01 -22.49 4.93
CA VAL A 59 -3.99 -22.65 5.97
C VAL A 59 -4.28 -21.86 7.24
N GLY A 60 -5.14 -20.83 7.16
CA GLY A 60 -5.48 -19.92 8.25
C GLY A 60 -4.43 -18.84 8.53
N PHE A 61 -4.89 -17.69 9.03
CA PHE A 61 -4.04 -16.51 9.25
C PHE A 61 -2.93 -16.77 10.28
N LYS A 62 -3.24 -17.53 11.33
CA LYS A 62 -2.25 -17.83 12.37
C LYS A 62 -1.06 -18.61 11.82
N ALA A 63 -1.26 -19.57 10.94
CA ALA A 63 -0.15 -20.32 10.34
C ALA A 63 0.74 -19.44 9.46
N VAL A 64 0.14 -18.49 8.72
CA VAL A 64 0.88 -17.49 7.95
C VAL A 64 1.67 -16.56 8.87
N TYR A 65 1.08 -16.09 9.96
CA TYR A 65 1.77 -15.27 10.96
C TYR A 65 2.96 -15.99 11.60
N ASP A 66 2.73 -17.22 12.07
CA ASP A 66 3.80 -18.02 12.71
C ASP A 66 4.97 -18.22 11.73
N ARG A 67 4.67 -18.57 10.46
CA ARG A 67 5.71 -18.72 9.42
C ARG A 67 6.44 -17.42 9.13
N ALA A 68 5.72 -16.31 9.07
CA ALA A 68 6.33 -14.99 8.87
C ALA A 68 7.33 -14.66 10.01
N GLN A 69 6.95 -14.93 11.29
CA GLN A 69 7.83 -14.70 12.43
C GLN A 69 9.08 -15.60 12.38
N GLU A 70 8.94 -16.89 12.02
CA GLU A 70 10.08 -17.80 11.81
C GLU A 70 11.07 -17.28 10.75
N LEU A 71 10.55 -16.63 9.72
CA LEU A 71 11.33 -16.05 8.62
C LEU A 71 11.87 -14.64 8.92
N GLY A 72 11.54 -14.05 10.08
CA GLY A 72 11.96 -12.71 10.45
C GLY A 72 11.19 -11.58 9.77
N LEU A 73 10.01 -11.87 9.21
CA LEU A 73 9.13 -10.87 8.59
C LEU A 73 8.19 -10.29 9.65
N HIS A 74 8.44 -9.04 10.04
CA HIS A 74 7.76 -8.44 11.21
C HIS A 74 6.75 -7.33 10.85
N HIS A 75 6.77 -6.82 9.61
CA HIS A 75 5.80 -5.84 9.14
C HIS A 75 4.80 -6.53 8.22
N ILE A 76 3.51 -6.47 8.57
CA ILE A 76 2.42 -7.10 7.84
C ILE A 76 1.36 -6.05 7.54
N GLU A 77 0.87 -6.01 6.31
CA GLU A 77 -0.19 -5.14 5.84
C GLU A 77 -1.30 -5.98 5.20
N VAL A 78 -2.54 -5.49 5.27
CA VAL A 78 -3.69 -6.14 4.63
C VAL A 78 -4.52 -5.12 3.87
N GLU A 79 -5.06 -5.50 2.71
CA GLU A 79 -5.77 -4.62 1.79
C GLU A 79 -6.79 -5.37 0.93
N LEU A 80 -7.73 -4.76 0.29
CA LEU A 80 -8.13 -3.38 0.28
C LEU A 80 -9.64 -3.34 0.50
N ALA A 81 -10.15 -2.43 1.34
CA ALA A 81 -11.59 -2.16 1.43
C ALA A 81 -11.92 -0.85 0.69
N THR A 82 -12.97 -0.89 -0.12
CA THR A 82 -13.55 0.26 -0.81
C THR A 82 -15.03 0.37 -0.47
N ASN A 83 -15.69 1.47 -0.87
CA ASN A 83 -17.11 1.70 -0.65
C ASN A 83 -17.55 1.76 0.83
N TRP A 84 -16.63 1.85 1.76
CA TRP A 84 -16.83 1.84 3.21
C TRP A 84 -17.67 3.04 3.75
N TRP A 85 -17.92 4.06 2.94
CA TRP A 85 -18.80 5.19 3.26
C TRP A 85 -20.27 4.95 2.86
N LEU A 86 -20.55 3.88 2.13
CA LEU A 86 -21.89 3.48 1.77
C LEU A 86 -22.60 2.75 2.93
N PRO A 87 -23.92 2.56 2.87
CA PRO A 87 -24.63 1.71 3.82
C PRO A 87 -24.02 0.30 3.92
N GLU A 88 -24.06 -0.32 5.08
CA GLU A 88 -23.42 -1.63 5.33
C GLU A 88 -23.97 -2.76 4.47
N ASP A 89 -25.23 -2.70 4.08
CA ASP A 89 -25.88 -3.64 3.15
C ASP A 89 -25.41 -3.52 1.68
N SER A 90 -24.49 -2.57 1.40
CA SER A 90 -23.87 -2.43 0.08
C SER A 90 -22.73 -3.43 -0.19
N GLY A 91 -22.47 -4.37 0.73
CA GLY A 91 -21.55 -5.49 0.52
C GLY A 91 -20.09 -5.26 0.92
N TRP A 92 -19.66 -4.01 1.17
CA TRP A 92 -18.27 -3.72 1.56
C TRP A 92 -17.90 -4.27 2.96
N ARG A 93 -18.90 -4.46 3.82
CA ARG A 93 -18.70 -4.90 5.20
C ARG A 93 -18.06 -6.28 5.29
N GLU A 94 -18.41 -7.20 4.40
CA GLU A 94 -17.82 -8.54 4.34
C GLU A 94 -16.30 -8.48 4.14
N THR A 95 -15.84 -7.64 3.19
CA THR A 95 -14.41 -7.44 2.96
C THR A 95 -13.73 -6.80 4.17
N TRP A 96 -14.34 -5.77 4.77
CA TRP A 96 -13.80 -5.14 5.98
C TRP A 96 -13.67 -6.12 7.15
N ASP A 97 -14.69 -6.93 7.41
CA ASP A 97 -14.66 -7.94 8.46
C ASP A 97 -13.57 -9.00 8.23
N LEU A 98 -13.33 -9.39 6.97
CA LEU A 98 -12.20 -10.25 6.60
C LEU A 98 -10.85 -9.58 6.93
N LEU A 99 -10.68 -8.30 6.56
CA LEU A 99 -9.46 -7.54 6.85
C LEU A 99 -9.22 -7.40 8.36
N ILE A 100 -10.27 -7.14 9.15
CA ILE A 100 -10.20 -7.10 10.63
C ILE A 100 -9.75 -8.46 11.20
N ARG A 101 -10.34 -9.58 10.72
CA ARG A 101 -9.92 -10.92 11.18
C ARG A 101 -8.49 -11.23 10.81
N ALA A 102 -8.08 -10.91 9.59
CA ALA A 102 -6.71 -11.08 9.12
C ALA A 102 -5.73 -10.22 9.92
N ALA A 103 -6.03 -8.93 10.09
CA ALA A 103 -5.19 -8.00 10.85
C ALA A 103 -5.03 -8.43 12.31
N THR A 104 -6.12 -8.90 12.95
CA THR A 104 -6.09 -9.41 14.33
C THR A 104 -5.17 -10.61 14.46
N GLN A 105 -5.33 -11.63 13.60
CA GLN A 105 -4.61 -12.90 13.74
C GLN A 105 -3.16 -12.82 13.25
N MET A 106 -2.87 -11.92 12.30
CA MET A 106 -1.51 -11.70 11.79
C MET A 106 -0.80 -10.52 12.45
N ASN A 107 -1.43 -9.83 13.40
CA ASN A 107 -0.89 -8.63 14.04
C ASN A 107 -0.43 -7.59 13.00
N ALA A 108 -1.29 -7.32 12.02
CA ALA A 108 -0.97 -6.39 10.94
C ALA A 108 -0.80 -4.97 11.46
N LYS A 109 0.13 -4.22 10.87
CA LYS A 109 0.45 -2.85 11.26
C LYS A 109 -0.60 -1.86 10.77
N MET A 110 -1.20 -2.14 9.62
CA MET A 110 -2.28 -1.33 9.06
C MET A 110 -3.19 -2.15 8.15
N ILE A 111 -4.41 -1.62 8.00
CA ILE A 111 -5.39 -2.01 6.99
C ILE A 111 -5.45 -0.87 5.97
N LYS A 112 -5.20 -1.16 4.71
CA LYS A 112 -5.30 -0.17 3.64
C LYS A 112 -6.74 -0.08 3.14
N ILE A 113 -7.21 1.15 2.90
CA ILE A 113 -8.51 1.44 2.31
C ILE A 113 -8.36 2.40 1.14
N GLY A 114 -9.21 2.25 0.13
CA GLY A 114 -9.33 3.16 -0.99
C GLY A 114 -10.74 3.75 -1.11
N THR A 115 -10.93 4.63 -2.09
CA THR A 115 -12.26 5.09 -2.48
C THR A 115 -12.63 4.55 -3.87
N ALA A 116 -13.90 4.65 -4.25
CA ALA A 116 -14.35 4.22 -5.57
C ALA A 116 -13.68 5.03 -6.68
N PHE A 117 -13.52 4.42 -7.84
CA PHE A 117 -13.09 5.13 -9.04
C PHE A 117 -14.12 6.20 -9.43
N GLY A 118 -13.63 7.33 -9.89
CA GLY A 118 -14.44 8.48 -10.27
C GLY A 118 -13.63 9.77 -10.24
N GLU A 119 -14.30 10.88 -10.53
CA GLU A 119 -13.71 12.20 -10.37
C GLU A 119 -13.61 12.56 -8.88
N PRO A 120 -12.53 13.22 -8.45
CA PRO A 120 -12.39 13.69 -7.08
C PRO A 120 -13.57 14.57 -6.64
N VAL A 121 -14.11 14.29 -5.46
CA VAL A 121 -15.24 15.04 -4.93
C VAL A 121 -14.75 16.31 -4.20
N GLU A 122 -15.51 17.41 -4.31
CA GLU A 122 -15.22 18.63 -3.54
C GLU A 122 -15.65 18.48 -2.08
N ASP A 123 -16.79 17.83 -1.83
CA ASP A 123 -17.35 17.61 -0.50
C ASP A 123 -17.27 16.13 -0.11
N PHE A 124 -16.36 15.81 0.78
CA PHE A 124 -16.20 14.48 1.39
C PHE A 124 -16.79 14.37 2.80
N SER A 125 -17.59 15.32 3.24
CA SER A 125 -18.12 15.36 4.62
C SER A 125 -18.87 14.08 5.02
N HIS A 126 -19.55 13.45 4.05
CA HIS A 126 -20.26 12.17 4.23
C HIS A 126 -19.33 10.98 4.51
N MET A 127 -18.03 11.08 4.22
CA MET A 127 -17.03 10.05 4.46
C MET A 127 -16.41 10.13 5.87
N VAL A 128 -16.49 11.29 6.54
CA VAL A 128 -15.81 11.53 7.82
C VAL A 128 -16.29 10.56 8.92
N GLY A 129 -17.59 10.44 9.11
CA GLY A 129 -18.17 9.54 10.11
C GLY A 129 -17.86 8.06 9.85
N PRO A 130 -18.10 7.54 8.63
CA PRO A 130 -17.70 6.21 8.26
C PRO A 130 -16.21 5.90 8.47
N PHE A 131 -15.30 6.76 8.01
CA PHE A 131 -13.86 6.52 8.21
C PHE A 131 -13.46 6.49 9.70
N ARG A 132 -14.07 7.38 10.51
CA ARG A 132 -13.85 7.35 11.97
C ARG A 132 -14.25 6.01 12.58
N ARG A 133 -15.41 5.43 12.19
CA ARG A 133 -15.83 4.10 12.67
C ARG A 133 -14.83 3.00 12.29
N LEU A 134 -14.31 3.00 11.04
CA LEU A 134 -13.25 2.06 10.65
C LEU A 134 -12.00 2.21 11.52
N ALA A 135 -11.59 3.45 11.80
CA ALA A 135 -10.44 3.73 12.65
C ALA A 135 -10.67 3.30 14.12
N GLU A 136 -11.89 3.47 14.65
CA GLU A 136 -12.28 2.98 15.98
C GLU A 136 -12.20 1.45 16.04
N GLU A 137 -12.80 0.74 15.08
CA GLU A 137 -12.76 -0.73 15.00
C GLU A 137 -11.31 -1.26 14.84
N ALA A 138 -10.48 -0.61 14.04
CA ALA A 138 -9.07 -0.97 13.89
C ALA A 138 -8.27 -0.74 15.19
N ALA A 139 -8.57 0.35 15.92
CA ALA A 139 -7.92 0.64 17.19
C ALA A 139 -8.25 -0.40 18.27
N GLU A 140 -9.47 -0.96 18.28
CA GLU A 140 -9.88 -2.03 19.21
C GLU A 140 -8.99 -3.28 19.09
N ILE A 141 -8.46 -3.57 17.90
CA ILE A 141 -7.55 -4.70 17.65
C ILE A 141 -6.07 -4.30 17.61
N GLY A 142 -5.76 -3.04 17.93
CA GLY A 142 -4.38 -2.53 18.01
C GLY A 142 -3.74 -2.23 16.65
N THR A 143 -4.52 -2.06 15.57
CA THR A 143 -4.05 -1.70 14.23
C THR A 143 -4.51 -0.30 13.82
N LYS A 144 -4.20 0.11 12.60
CA LYS A 144 -4.49 1.42 12.02
C LYS A 144 -5.15 1.27 10.66
N VAL A 145 -5.81 2.34 10.19
CA VAL A 145 -6.40 2.40 8.85
C VAL A 145 -5.68 3.47 8.05
N ALA A 146 -5.11 3.08 6.93
CA ALA A 146 -4.40 3.96 6.00
C ALA A 146 -5.24 4.15 4.73
N LEU A 147 -5.72 5.36 4.48
CA LEU A 147 -6.38 5.73 3.24
C LEU A 147 -5.31 5.96 2.16
N GLU A 148 -5.52 5.36 1.01
CA GLU A 148 -4.74 5.58 -0.20
C GLU A 148 -5.52 6.46 -1.18
N PRO A 149 -5.17 7.75 -1.34
CA PRO A 149 -5.71 8.62 -2.38
C PRO A 149 -5.20 8.25 -3.77
N LEU A 150 -6.11 8.09 -4.73
CA LEU A 150 -5.82 7.69 -6.10
C LEU A 150 -6.28 8.79 -7.07
N PRO A 151 -5.48 9.28 -8.04
CA PRO A 151 -5.83 10.41 -8.90
C PRO A 151 -7.06 10.19 -9.80
N PHE A 152 -7.56 8.97 -9.85
CA PHE A 152 -8.77 8.55 -10.56
C PHE A 152 -9.86 8.02 -9.61
N SER A 153 -9.87 8.48 -8.36
CA SER A 153 -10.85 8.08 -7.34
C SER A 153 -11.46 9.31 -6.65
N LEU A 154 -12.47 9.07 -5.80
CA LEU A 154 -13.22 10.16 -5.12
C LEU A 154 -12.32 11.01 -4.19
N ILE A 155 -11.25 10.45 -3.64
CA ILE A 155 -10.20 11.19 -2.94
C ILE A 155 -8.95 11.11 -3.81
N GLY A 156 -8.72 12.16 -4.59
CA GLY A 156 -7.82 12.13 -5.75
C GLY A 156 -6.40 12.61 -5.48
N SER A 157 -6.07 13.11 -4.29
CA SER A 157 -4.72 13.61 -3.98
C SER A 157 -4.36 13.46 -2.51
N MET A 158 -3.06 13.43 -2.21
CA MET A 158 -2.57 13.37 -0.83
C MET A 158 -3.03 14.57 0.03
N PRO A 159 -3.01 15.83 -0.46
CA PRO A 159 -3.58 16.94 0.30
C PRO A 159 -5.06 16.76 0.63
N GLN A 160 -5.87 16.28 -0.31
CA GLN A 160 -7.29 16.00 -0.05
C GLN A 160 -7.48 14.88 0.97
N GLY A 161 -6.67 13.81 0.88
CA GLY A 161 -6.64 12.73 1.86
C GLY A 161 -6.27 13.23 3.25
N ALA A 162 -5.28 14.13 3.37
CA ALA A 162 -4.86 14.74 4.63
C ALA A 162 -5.98 15.62 5.24
N ASP A 163 -6.72 16.34 4.42
CA ASP A 163 -7.88 17.12 4.88
C ASP A 163 -8.99 16.19 5.43
N LEU A 164 -9.25 15.06 4.76
CA LEU A 164 -10.21 14.05 5.24
C LEU A 164 -9.73 13.40 6.55
N VAL A 165 -8.47 12.98 6.65
CA VAL A 165 -7.90 12.42 7.90
C VAL A 165 -7.96 13.42 9.04
N THR A 166 -7.68 14.70 8.78
CA THR A 166 -7.83 15.79 9.75
C THR A 166 -9.27 15.93 10.24
N ALA A 167 -10.25 15.87 9.33
CA ALA A 167 -11.67 15.93 9.69
C ALA A 167 -12.12 14.69 10.48
N VAL A 168 -11.60 13.52 10.17
CA VAL A 168 -11.82 12.26 10.92
C VAL A 168 -11.32 12.39 12.35
N ASN A 169 -10.17 13.03 12.58
CA ASN A 169 -9.61 13.32 13.89
C ASN A 169 -9.57 12.08 14.82
N HIS A 170 -8.95 11.02 14.36
CA HIS A 170 -8.76 9.78 15.13
C HIS A 170 -7.32 9.25 14.97
N PRO A 171 -6.62 8.85 16.05
CA PRO A 171 -5.20 8.48 15.99
C PRO A 171 -4.90 7.20 15.18
N ALA A 172 -5.91 6.38 14.91
CA ALA A 172 -5.79 5.21 14.04
C ALA A 172 -6.21 5.46 12.59
N ALA A 173 -6.57 6.70 12.21
CA ALA A 173 -6.83 7.09 10.83
C ALA A 173 -5.61 7.83 10.27
N GLY A 174 -5.13 7.42 9.10
CA GLY A 174 -3.99 8.05 8.45
C GLY A 174 -3.96 7.77 6.95
N LEU A 175 -2.80 7.97 6.36
CA LEU A 175 -2.57 7.89 4.92
C LEU A 175 -1.55 6.79 4.59
N LEU A 176 -1.79 6.12 3.49
CA LEU A 176 -0.78 5.46 2.69
C LEU A 176 -0.35 6.42 1.58
N VAL A 177 0.93 6.71 1.52
CA VAL A 177 1.51 7.69 0.59
C VAL A 177 2.25 6.94 -0.51
N ASP A 178 1.57 6.69 -1.61
CA ASP A 178 2.15 6.08 -2.81
C ASP A 178 2.69 7.16 -3.76
N TYR A 179 3.93 6.99 -4.22
CA TYR A 179 4.60 8.01 -5.00
C TYR A 179 4.06 8.12 -6.44
N TRP A 180 3.62 7.05 -7.05
CA TRP A 180 2.97 7.11 -8.36
C TRP A 180 1.71 7.98 -8.31
N HIS A 181 0.91 7.85 -7.23
CA HIS A 181 -0.32 8.63 -7.07
C HIS A 181 -0.04 10.11 -6.86
N ILE A 182 1.02 10.45 -6.09
CA ILE A 182 1.48 11.84 -5.94
C ILE A 182 1.88 12.42 -7.29
N PHE A 183 2.70 11.69 -8.05
CA PHE A 183 3.21 12.10 -9.34
C PHE A 183 2.08 12.34 -10.35
N ARG A 184 1.14 11.40 -10.48
CA ARG A 184 0.01 11.50 -11.42
C ARG A 184 -1.07 12.49 -10.98
N ALA A 185 -1.21 12.76 -9.68
CA ALA A 185 -2.06 13.83 -9.18
C ALA A 185 -1.42 15.23 -9.33
N ASN A 186 -0.21 15.32 -9.89
CA ASN A 186 0.58 16.55 -10.00
C ASN A 186 0.79 17.27 -8.64
N THR A 187 0.83 16.52 -7.54
CA THR A 187 1.17 17.07 -6.23
C THR A 187 2.68 17.24 -6.14
N SER A 188 3.16 18.47 -6.04
CA SER A 188 4.61 18.70 -5.87
C SER A 188 5.11 18.21 -4.52
N LEU A 189 6.41 17.85 -4.44
CA LEU A 189 7.02 17.46 -3.17
C LEU A 189 6.96 18.59 -2.11
N GLN A 190 7.00 19.84 -2.56
CA GLN A 190 6.82 21.00 -1.68
C GLN A 190 5.39 21.07 -1.12
N GLU A 191 4.38 20.84 -1.94
CA GLU A 191 2.99 20.80 -1.50
C GLU A 191 2.73 19.62 -0.56
N LEU A 192 3.27 18.44 -0.86
CA LEU A 192 3.23 17.28 0.02
C LEU A 192 3.76 17.63 1.42
N GLU A 193 4.97 18.23 1.49
CA GLU A 193 5.59 18.64 2.76
C GLU A 193 4.78 19.69 3.53
N GLN A 194 4.11 20.61 2.83
CA GLN A 194 3.34 21.67 3.46
C GLN A 194 1.93 21.26 3.91
N ARG A 195 1.33 20.30 3.19
CA ARG A 195 -0.08 19.96 3.35
C ARG A 195 -0.35 18.65 4.07
N VAL A 196 0.65 17.76 4.12
CA VAL A 196 0.49 16.42 4.71
C VAL A 196 1.32 16.32 6.00
N PRO A 197 0.68 16.36 7.19
CA PRO A 197 1.39 16.16 8.45
C PRO A 197 2.03 14.77 8.51
N VAL A 198 3.30 14.69 8.91
CA VAL A 198 4.03 13.41 8.95
C VAL A 198 3.39 12.40 9.90
N GLU A 199 2.74 12.84 10.96
CA GLU A 199 2.01 11.98 11.91
C GLU A 199 0.79 11.30 11.30
N GLN A 200 0.28 11.78 10.18
CA GLN A 200 -0.78 11.13 9.40
C GLN A 200 -0.24 10.07 8.43
N ILE A 201 1.06 10.01 8.18
CA ILE A 201 1.67 9.05 7.25
C ILE A 201 1.90 7.73 7.98
N PHE A 202 1.10 6.71 7.68
CA PHE A 202 1.20 5.38 8.28
C PHE A 202 2.02 4.40 7.44
N GLY A 203 2.04 4.62 6.14
CA GLY A 203 2.83 3.83 5.19
C GLY A 203 3.27 4.65 3.98
N ILE A 204 4.33 4.18 3.35
CA ILE A 204 4.86 4.71 2.08
C ILE A 204 4.87 3.57 1.07
N GLU A 205 4.58 3.87 -0.18
CA GLU A 205 4.83 2.97 -1.30
C GLU A 205 5.69 3.64 -2.36
N LEU A 206 6.81 2.99 -2.63
CA LEU A 206 7.81 3.41 -3.59
C LEU A 206 7.63 2.65 -4.90
N ASN A 207 7.77 3.36 -5.99
CA ASN A 207 7.75 2.88 -7.35
C ASN A 207 8.42 3.92 -8.25
N ASP A 208 8.37 3.70 -9.55
CA ASP A 208 8.76 4.68 -10.56
C ASP A 208 7.81 4.58 -11.75
N ALA A 209 7.80 5.59 -12.61
CA ALA A 209 6.99 5.63 -13.83
C ALA A 209 7.62 6.57 -14.87
N LEU A 210 7.31 6.34 -16.13
CA LEU A 210 7.64 7.29 -17.20
C LEU A 210 6.74 8.52 -17.12
N ASP A 211 7.18 9.66 -17.66
CA ASP A 211 6.35 10.87 -17.78
C ASP A 211 5.11 10.62 -18.64
N GLU A 212 5.26 9.83 -19.71
CA GLU A 212 4.18 9.46 -20.62
C GLU A 212 3.20 8.49 -19.93
N ILE A 213 1.90 8.82 -19.96
CA ILE A 213 0.82 7.96 -19.49
C ILE A 213 0.47 6.96 -20.59
N VAL A 214 0.47 5.67 -20.28
CA VAL A 214 0.10 4.60 -21.20
C VAL A 214 -1.33 4.14 -20.96
N GLY A 215 -2.24 4.49 -21.86
CA GLY A 215 -3.66 4.19 -21.73
C GLY A 215 -4.39 5.15 -20.78
N THR A 216 -5.27 4.62 -19.96
CA THR A 216 -5.91 5.36 -18.85
C THR A 216 -4.97 5.41 -17.64
N LEU A 217 -5.24 6.29 -16.66
CA LEU A 217 -4.46 6.32 -15.41
C LEU A 217 -4.51 4.96 -14.68
N PHE A 218 -5.63 4.25 -14.75
CA PHE A 218 -5.72 2.92 -14.16
C PHE A 218 -4.85 1.88 -14.89
N GLU A 219 -4.86 1.87 -16.22
CA GLU A 219 -3.99 0.97 -17.00
C GLU A 219 -2.52 1.31 -16.80
N ASP A 220 -2.18 2.60 -16.69
CA ASP A 220 -0.81 3.05 -16.44
C ASP A 220 -0.30 2.56 -15.08
N THR A 221 -1.07 2.76 -14.01
CA THR A 221 -0.68 2.28 -12.66
C THR A 221 -0.64 0.76 -12.56
N ARG A 222 -1.57 0.07 -13.22
CA ARG A 222 -1.72 -1.39 -13.13
C ARG A 222 -0.61 -2.16 -13.86
N ASP A 223 -0.12 -1.62 -14.98
CA ASP A 223 0.70 -2.39 -15.93
C ASP A 223 2.05 -1.76 -16.26
N ASN A 224 2.27 -0.47 -15.95
CA ASN A 224 3.39 0.29 -16.52
C ASN A 224 4.32 0.93 -15.49
N ARG A 225 4.14 0.65 -14.20
CA ARG A 225 5.11 1.09 -13.19
C ARG A 225 6.49 0.50 -13.47
N LYS A 226 7.54 1.21 -13.06
CA LYS A 226 8.93 0.84 -13.25
C LYS A 226 9.59 0.49 -11.91
N LEU A 227 10.69 -0.23 -11.97
CA LEU A 227 11.60 -0.36 -10.84
C LEU A 227 12.18 1.02 -10.49
N LEU A 228 12.47 1.24 -9.22
CA LEU A 228 12.96 2.52 -8.73
C LEU A 228 14.26 2.94 -9.47
N GLY A 229 14.25 4.15 -10.01
CA GLY A 229 15.36 4.70 -10.81
C GLY A 229 15.38 4.27 -12.28
N GLU A 230 14.32 3.63 -12.76
CA GLU A 230 14.17 3.23 -14.17
C GLU A 230 13.09 4.02 -14.92
N GLY A 231 12.45 4.99 -14.25
CA GLY A 231 11.48 5.92 -14.80
C GLY A 231 11.98 7.37 -14.75
N ASP A 232 11.04 8.29 -14.83
CA ASP A 232 11.28 9.74 -14.88
C ASP A 232 10.90 10.44 -13.57
N GLN A 233 10.38 9.71 -12.56
CA GLN A 233 10.01 10.28 -11.28
C GLN A 233 11.26 10.68 -10.46
N ASP A 234 11.18 11.79 -9.72
CA ASP A 234 12.22 12.16 -8.75
C ASP A 234 12.13 11.35 -7.46
N VAL A 235 12.36 10.03 -7.56
CA VAL A 235 12.27 9.11 -6.41
C VAL A 235 13.27 9.49 -5.30
N VAL A 236 14.45 9.97 -5.66
CA VAL A 236 15.47 10.44 -4.69
C VAL A 236 14.96 11.67 -3.94
N GLY A 237 14.40 12.64 -4.65
CA GLY A 237 13.79 13.83 -4.05
C GLY A 237 12.61 13.48 -3.15
N PHE A 238 11.77 12.52 -3.55
CA PHE A 238 10.67 12.03 -2.71
C PHE A 238 11.18 11.42 -1.41
N ILE A 239 12.10 10.45 -1.48
CA ILE A 239 12.69 9.82 -0.28
C ILE A 239 13.29 10.87 0.66
N THR A 240 14.07 11.80 0.10
CA THR A 240 14.71 12.87 0.87
C THR A 240 13.67 13.79 1.53
N THR A 241 12.58 14.11 0.83
CA THR A 241 11.49 14.93 1.36
C THR A 241 10.79 14.22 2.52
N ILE A 242 10.40 12.97 2.35
CA ILE A 242 9.75 12.16 3.40
C ILE A 242 10.66 12.02 4.64
N GLN A 243 11.97 11.81 4.44
CA GLN A 243 12.95 11.77 5.54
C GLN A 243 13.07 13.13 6.26
N ARG A 244 13.08 14.23 5.50
CA ARG A 244 13.11 15.59 6.06
C ARG A 244 11.84 15.93 6.84
N MET A 245 10.67 15.43 6.42
CA MET A 245 9.41 15.53 7.17
C MET A 245 9.47 14.78 8.51
N GLY A 246 10.42 13.85 8.69
CA GLY A 246 10.60 13.10 9.93
C GLY A 246 9.95 11.71 9.94
N TYR A 247 9.61 11.15 8.79
CA TYR A 247 9.10 9.78 8.72
C TYR A 247 10.15 8.77 9.17
N THR A 248 9.77 7.84 10.03
CA THR A 248 10.66 6.83 10.62
C THR A 248 10.16 5.40 10.43
N GLY A 249 9.08 5.22 9.66
CA GLY A 249 8.50 3.91 9.37
C GLY A 249 9.30 3.10 8.34
N ASP A 250 8.78 1.91 8.06
CA ASP A 250 9.30 1.04 7.01
C ASP A 250 8.82 1.54 5.63
N TRP A 251 9.51 1.15 4.56
CA TRP A 251 9.27 1.63 3.21
C TRP A 251 8.69 0.51 2.35
N GLY A 252 7.43 0.63 1.98
CA GLY A 252 6.80 -0.25 0.99
C GLY A 252 7.40 -0.04 -0.40
N VAL A 253 7.43 -1.08 -1.19
CA VAL A 253 7.75 -1.03 -2.61
C VAL A 253 6.62 -1.71 -3.35
N GLU A 254 5.99 -0.97 -4.26
CA GLU A 254 4.87 -1.46 -5.05
C GLU A 254 5.14 -1.34 -6.55
N ILE A 255 5.45 -2.46 -7.16
CA ILE A 255 5.77 -2.52 -8.59
C ILE A 255 4.63 -3.20 -9.37
N LEU A 256 3.61 -2.44 -9.68
CA LEU A 256 2.52 -2.83 -10.58
C LEU A 256 2.99 -2.70 -12.05
N SER A 257 3.51 -3.79 -12.60
CA SER A 257 4.11 -3.83 -13.94
C SER A 257 3.84 -5.18 -14.61
N ALA A 258 3.33 -5.15 -15.85
CA ALA A 258 3.12 -6.35 -16.65
C ALA A 258 4.43 -7.12 -16.89
N GLU A 259 5.51 -6.39 -17.10
CA GLU A 259 6.86 -6.98 -17.27
C GLU A 259 7.35 -7.63 -15.97
N GLN A 260 7.20 -6.93 -14.85
CA GLN A 260 7.73 -7.36 -13.57
C GLN A 260 6.98 -8.60 -13.04
N ARG A 261 5.64 -8.59 -13.10
CA ARG A 261 4.83 -9.73 -12.62
C ARG A 261 4.94 -10.98 -13.49
N ALA A 262 5.41 -10.86 -14.73
CA ALA A 262 5.69 -12.01 -15.61
C ALA A 262 7.01 -12.74 -15.26
N LYS A 263 7.87 -12.16 -14.42
CA LYS A 263 9.11 -12.77 -13.98
C LYS A 263 8.85 -13.90 -12.97
N PRO A 264 9.79 -14.86 -12.83
CA PRO A 264 9.77 -15.75 -11.68
C PRO A 264 9.72 -14.96 -10.37
N LEU A 265 8.91 -15.38 -9.39
CA LEU A 265 8.66 -14.67 -8.15
C LEU A 265 9.94 -14.18 -7.44
N LEU A 266 10.91 -15.09 -7.29
CA LEU A 266 12.18 -14.75 -6.62
C LEU A 266 12.97 -13.68 -7.39
N GLN A 267 12.97 -13.73 -8.72
CA GLN A 267 13.68 -12.76 -9.55
C GLN A 267 12.98 -11.38 -9.47
N GLY A 268 11.65 -11.35 -9.57
CA GLY A 268 10.88 -10.12 -9.46
C GLY A 268 11.11 -9.42 -8.12
N LEU A 269 11.07 -10.17 -7.02
CA LEU A 269 11.34 -9.65 -5.67
C LEU A 269 12.79 -9.16 -5.51
N GLN A 270 13.77 -9.87 -6.08
CA GLN A 270 15.18 -9.45 -6.03
C GLN A 270 15.41 -8.15 -6.80
N ASP A 271 14.88 -8.06 -8.03
CA ASP A 271 15.00 -6.84 -8.85
C ASP A 271 14.39 -5.62 -8.14
N ALA A 272 13.21 -5.79 -7.54
CA ALA A 272 12.51 -4.72 -6.83
C ALA A 272 13.29 -4.22 -5.61
N ILE A 273 13.76 -5.12 -4.74
CA ILE A 273 14.52 -4.70 -3.54
C ILE A 273 15.88 -4.10 -3.90
N ASP A 274 16.54 -4.63 -4.93
CA ASP A 274 17.85 -4.08 -5.37
C ASP A 274 17.69 -2.70 -5.97
N SER A 275 16.59 -2.43 -6.69
CA SER A 275 16.26 -1.10 -7.18
C SER A 275 16.05 -0.11 -6.02
N ALA A 276 15.29 -0.51 -4.99
CA ALA A 276 15.06 0.30 -3.80
C ALA A 276 16.37 0.60 -3.06
N LYS A 277 17.21 -0.39 -2.82
CA LYS A 277 18.53 -0.19 -2.16
C LYS A 277 19.39 0.81 -2.92
N ARG A 278 19.48 0.68 -4.26
CA ARG A 278 20.26 1.62 -5.10
C ARG A 278 19.80 3.07 -4.95
N VAL A 279 18.48 3.31 -4.96
CA VAL A 279 17.94 4.67 -4.85
C VAL A 279 18.16 5.24 -3.45
N PHE A 280 18.05 4.44 -2.40
CA PHE A 280 18.40 4.89 -1.04
C PHE A 280 19.89 5.20 -0.86
N GLU A 281 20.79 4.49 -1.53
CA GLU A 281 22.22 4.85 -1.56
C GLU A 281 22.47 6.19 -2.26
N LEU A 282 21.66 6.56 -3.25
CA LEU A 282 21.71 7.87 -3.89
C LEU A 282 21.15 8.97 -2.99
N ALA A 283 20.05 8.72 -2.30
CA ALA A 283 19.42 9.66 -1.35
C ALA A 283 20.29 9.93 -0.10
N ALA A 284 21.26 9.08 0.20
CA ALA A 284 22.18 9.24 1.34
C ALA A 284 23.43 10.09 1.02
N LYS A 285 23.64 10.50 -0.24
CA LYS A 285 24.77 11.32 -0.71
C LYS A 285 24.47 12.81 -0.65
#